data_970cce67f0644cbc817ea78a91e3de77
#
_entry.id   970cce67f0644cbc817ea78a91e3de77
#
_cell.length_a   1.000
_cell.length_b   1.000
_cell.length_c   1.000
_cell.angle_alpha   90.00
_cell.angle_beta   90.00
_cell.angle_gamma   90.00
#
_symmetry.space_group_name_H-M   'P 1'
#
loop_
_entity.id
_entity.type
_entity.pdbx_description
1 polymer ?
#
loop_
_entity_poly.entity_id
_entity_poly.type
_entity_poly.pdbx_seq_one_letter_code
_entity_poly.pdbx_strand_id
1 'polypeptide(L)'
;MDKAVLSVYNGKKGIKFVWNGKNAVFTQACKDILADGSSTGTNYCLLKDLPGFNGIWAGSDESGKGDFFGPLVVAAVACDKKSAARLFSLGVKDCKIVSDKDVLKMKDEICSAALAVSVLALTPKMYNYRYNQLKAAGQNLNHLLSSGHAAALTGVIGKCPSCGYALVDRFAVHNDITQRIHERYPAVKVVQMPKAEADIAVAAASVLARAEFLRIMAELEAQAGIPLPKGGSDAATNCARIIAEKFGKESLANFVKLHFANYKRI
;
A
#
# COMPACT_ATOMS: atom_id res chain seq x y z
N MET A 1 16.05 10.19 -24.04
CA MET A 1 14.98 11.20 -24.04
C MET A 1 13.74 10.55 -24.61
N ASP A 2 12.69 10.35 -23.80
CA ASP A 2 11.46 9.73 -24.26
C ASP A 2 10.67 10.74 -25.10
N LYS A 3 10.14 10.25 -26.23
CA LYS A 3 9.32 11.06 -27.16
C LYS A 3 7.97 10.39 -27.33
N ALA A 4 6.91 11.18 -27.26
CA ALA A 4 5.56 10.80 -27.68
C ALA A 4 5.14 11.75 -28.82
N VAL A 5 4.50 11.20 -29.85
CA VAL A 5 4.02 11.95 -31.01
C VAL A 5 2.51 11.86 -31.02
N LEU A 6 1.85 13.02 -31.05
CA LEU A 6 0.42 13.12 -31.29
C LEU A 6 0.19 13.45 -32.78
N SER A 7 -0.49 12.57 -33.49
CA SER A 7 -0.99 12.83 -34.85
C SER A 7 -2.48 13.12 -34.79
N VAL A 8 -2.86 14.25 -35.37
CA VAL A 8 -4.27 14.69 -35.44
C VAL A 8 -4.77 14.55 -36.87
N TYR A 9 -5.79 13.75 -37.06
CA TYR A 9 -6.43 13.52 -38.37
C TYR A 9 -7.82 14.16 -38.35
N ASN A 10 -8.10 15.03 -39.30
CA ASN A 10 -9.42 15.58 -39.51
C ASN A 10 -10.07 14.89 -40.73
N GLY A 11 -11.05 14.03 -40.48
CA GLY A 11 -11.73 13.23 -41.51
C GLY A 11 -13.24 13.44 -41.53
N LYS A 12 -13.93 12.88 -42.51
CA LYS A 12 -15.39 12.98 -42.66
C LYS A 12 -16.20 12.51 -41.42
N LYS A 13 -15.60 11.76 -40.53
CA LYS A 13 -16.20 11.26 -39.26
C LYS A 13 -15.75 12.02 -38.01
N GLY A 14 -15.11 13.19 -38.16
CA GLY A 14 -14.59 14.01 -37.08
C GLY A 14 -13.07 13.89 -36.87
N ILE A 15 -12.58 14.52 -35.82
CA ILE A 15 -11.14 14.56 -35.47
C ILE A 15 -10.74 13.26 -34.76
N LYS A 16 -9.68 12.62 -35.27
CA LYS A 16 -9.09 11.43 -34.65
C LYS A 16 -7.69 11.75 -34.13
N PHE A 17 -7.43 11.39 -32.89
CA PHE A 17 -6.13 11.51 -32.24
C PHE A 17 -5.43 10.16 -32.24
N VAL A 18 -4.18 10.10 -32.71
CA VAL A 18 -3.35 8.90 -32.69
C VAL A 18 -2.05 9.23 -31.94
N TRP A 19 -1.77 8.49 -30.91
CA TRP A 19 -0.59 8.64 -30.09
C TRP A 19 0.40 7.52 -30.36
N ASN A 20 1.66 7.88 -30.64
CA ASN A 20 2.76 6.96 -30.83
C ASN A 20 3.91 7.34 -29.88
N GLY A 21 4.38 6.39 -29.08
CA GLY A 21 5.51 6.55 -28.18
C GLY A 21 6.05 5.19 -27.72
N LYS A 22 7.36 5.07 -27.58
CA LYS A 22 8.01 3.82 -27.13
C LYS A 22 7.78 3.56 -25.65
N ASN A 23 7.57 4.61 -24.86
CA ASN A 23 7.26 4.52 -23.43
C ASN A 23 5.76 4.75 -23.23
N ALA A 24 5.03 3.70 -22.89
CA ALA A 24 3.57 3.74 -22.71
C ALA A 24 3.16 4.67 -21.56
N VAL A 25 3.95 4.71 -20.46
CA VAL A 25 3.69 5.56 -19.29
C VAL A 25 3.86 7.03 -19.64
N PHE A 26 4.95 7.38 -20.35
CA PHE A 26 5.20 8.74 -20.81
C PHE A 26 4.15 9.19 -21.85
N THR A 27 3.78 8.31 -22.77
CA THR A 27 2.72 8.59 -23.76
C THR A 27 1.38 8.82 -23.08
N GLN A 28 1.05 8.06 -22.02
CA GLN A 28 -0.18 8.26 -21.27
C GLN A 28 -0.14 9.57 -20.46
N ALA A 29 0.97 9.90 -19.82
CA ALA A 29 1.14 11.18 -19.13
C ALA A 29 0.97 12.39 -20.09
N CYS A 30 1.49 12.31 -21.31
CA CYS A 30 1.28 13.33 -22.34
C CYS A 30 -0.20 13.46 -22.77
N LYS A 31 -0.93 12.34 -22.89
CA LYS A 31 -2.37 12.35 -23.17
C LYS A 31 -3.12 13.08 -22.06
N ASP A 32 -2.79 12.78 -20.80
CA ASP A 32 -3.45 13.33 -19.63
C ASP A 32 -3.22 14.84 -19.48
N ILE A 33 -2.01 15.33 -19.76
CA ILE A 33 -1.68 16.77 -19.77
C ILE A 33 -2.47 17.53 -20.82
N LEU A 34 -2.67 16.94 -22.01
CA LEU A 34 -3.40 17.60 -23.11
C LEU A 34 -4.93 17.43 -22.98
N ALA A 35 -5.40 16.44 -22.27
CA ALA A 35 -6.82 16.24 -21.95
C ALA A 35 -7.34 17.19 -20.86
N ASP A 36 -6.48 17.87 -20.12
CA ASP A 36 -6.86 18.86 -19.08
C ASP A 36 -7.63 20.08 -19.66
N GLY A 37 -7.77 20.17 -20.98
CA GLY A 37 -8.67 21.09 -21.68
C GLY A 37 -10.06 20.55 -22.02
N SER A 38 -10.32 19.23 -21.82
CA SER A 38 -11.62 18.60 -22.00
C SER A 38 -11.73 17.39 -21.07
N SER A 39 -12.66 17.42 -20.15
CA SER A 39 -13.01 16.48 -19.10
C SER A 39 -13.08 14.99 -19.50
N THR A 40 -11.93 14.36 -19.72
CA THR A 40 -11.78 12.92 -19.58
C THR A 40 -10.82 12.68 -18.42
N GLY A 41 -11.34 12.84 -17.21
CA GLY A 41 -10.56 12.69 -15.99
C GLY A 41 -9.96 11.29 -15.91
N THR A 42 -8.65 11.21 -15.88
CA THR A 42 -7.94 10.02 -15.40
C THR A 42 -8.50 9.68 -14.03
N ASN A 43 -9.09 8.50 -13.92
CA ASN A 43 -9.89 8.12 -12.76
C ASN A 43 -9.00 7.55 -11.65
N TYR A 44 -7.98 8.32 -11.22
CA TYR A 44 -7.07 7.91 -10.15
C TYR A 44 -7.51 8.32 -8.74
N CYS A 45 -8.67 8.99 -8.61
CA CYS A 45 -9.30 9.27 -7.33
C CYS A 45 -10.72 8.71 -7.32
N LEU A 46 -10.95 7.68 -6.53
CA LEU A 46 -12.26 7.03 -6.42
C LEU A 46 -13.27 7.87 -5.61
N LEU A 47 -12.82 8.91 -4.92
CA LEU A 47 -13.64 9.76 -4.04
C LEU A 47 -14.13 11.06 -4.69
N LYS A 48 -13.71 11.34 -5.92
CA LYS A 48 -13.92 12.64 -6.60
C LYS A 48 -15.38 13.09 -6.71
N ASP A 49 -16.30 12.13 -6.82
CA ASP A 49 -17.73 12.39 -7.01
C ASP A 49 -18.53 12.34 -5.68
N LEU A 50 -17.84 12.17 -4.54
CA LEU A 50 -18.51 12.13 -3.24
C LEU A 50 -18.97 13.51 -2.78
N PRO A 51 -20.17 13.63 -2.17
CA PRO A 51 -20.67 14.91 -1.66
C PRO A 51 -19.73 15.56 -0.65
N GLY A 52 -19.31 16.79 -0.94
CA GLY A 52 -18.41 17.57 -0.09
C GLY A 52 -16.96 17.13 -0.12
N PHE A 53 -16.55 16.39 -1.16
CA PHE A 53 -15.13 16.07 -1.38
C PHE A 53 -14.33 17.35 -1.62
N ASN A 54 -13.34 17.60 -0.76
CA ASN A 54 -12.54 18.84 -0.77
C ASN A 54 -11.26 18.74 -1.63
N GLY A 55 -11.09 17.63 -2.35
CA GLY A 55 -9.93 17.38 -3.22
C GLY A 55 -8.68 16.90 -2.49
N ILE A 56 -8.73 16.65 -1.17
CA ILE A 56 -7.60 16.13 -0.39
C ILE A 56 -8.06 14.86 0.36
N TRP A 57 -7.36 13.77 0.11
CA TRP A 57 -7.69 12.46 0.70
C TRP A 57 -6.45 11.65 1.05
N ALA A 58 -6.61 10.66 1.89
CA ALA A 58 -5.59 9.67 2.21
C ALA A 58 -6.06 8.27 1.83
N GLY A 59 -5.14 7.44 1.36
CA GLY A 59 -5.35 6.01 1.14
C GLY A 59 -4.41 5.19 1.99
N SER A 60 -4.81 3.98 2.40
CA SER A 60 -3.94 3.06 3.13
C SER A 60 -4.02 1.64 2.59
N ASP A 61 -2.89 0.92 2.67
CA ASP A 61 -2.77 -0.49 2.29
C ASP A 61 -1.73 -1.19 3.17
N GLU A 62 -1.70 -2.55 3.12
CA GLU A 62 -0.78 -3.35 3.90
C GLU A 62 0.09 -4.28 3.04
N SER A 63 1.23 -4.72 3.61
CA SER A 63 2.08 -5.79 3.07
C SER A 63 2.50 -6.77 4.17
N GLY A 64 2.71 -8.03 3.79
CA GLY A 64 3.18 -9.07 4.71
C GLY A 64 2.09 -9.83 5.46
N LYS A 65 0.79 -9.52 5.24
CA LYS A 65 -0.33 -10.24 5.88
C LYS A 65 -0.34 -11.73 5.57
N GLY A 66 -0.03 -12.11 4.33
CA GLY A 66 0.00 -13.49 3.85
C GLY A 66 1.37 -14.18 3.93
N ASP A 67 2.38 -13.51 4.47
CA ASP A 67 3.74 -14.02 4.57
C ASP A 67 4.01 -14.59 5.96
N PHE A 68 4.51 -15.84 6.01
CA PHE A 68 4.89 -16.50 7.25
C PHE A 68 6.10 -15.79 7.89
N PHE A 69 7.13 -15.51 7.11
CA PHE A 69 8.27 -14.70 7.50
C PHE A 69 7.98 -13.20 7.42
N GLY A 70 8.72 -12.42 8.18
CA GLY A 70 8.76 -10.98 8.06
C GLY A 70 7.63 -10.24 8.77
N PRO A 71 7.62 -8.90 8.62
CA PRO A 71 6.72 -8.00 9.32
C PRO A 71 5.28 -8.03 8.76
N LEU A 72 4.38 -7.40 9.49
CA LEU A 72 3.18 -6.79 8.92
C LEU A 72 3.45 -5.28 8.80
N VAL A 73 3.34 -4.74 7.60
CA VAL A 73 3.54 -3.31 7.35
C VAL A 73 2.23 -2.71 6.88
N VAL A 74 1.83 -1.58 7.44
CA VAL A 74 0.70 -0.77 6.98
C VAL A 74 1.22 0.61 6.65
N ALA A 75 0.88 1.12 5.46
CA ALA A 75 1.23 2.47 5.04
C ALA A 75 -0.02 3.28 4.72
N ALA A 76 0.11 4.60 4.79
CA ALA A 76 -0.89 5.57 4.34
C ALA A 76 -0.21 6.73 3.61
N VAL A 77 -0.88 7.24 2.59
CA VAL A 77 -0.43 8.33 1.74
C VAL A 77 -1.55 9.35 1.58
N ALA A 78 -1.28 10.64 1.81
CA ALA A 78 -2.22 11.73 1.51
C ALA A 78 -1.88 12.38 0.17
N CYS A 79 -2.93 12.66 -0.59
CA CYS A 79 -2.87 13.25 -1.92
C CYS A 79 -3.84 14.42 -2.08
N ASP A 80 -3.47 15.34 -2.97
CA ASP A 80 -4.36 16.25 -3.69
C ASP A 80 -4.30 15.94 -5.19
N LYS A 81 -5.01 16.72 -6.02
CA LYS A 81 -5.01 16.53 -7.49
C LYS A 81 -3.59 16.61 -8.07
N LYS A 82 -2.73 17.49 -7.56
CA LYS A 82 -1.37 17.71 -8.08
C LYS A 82 -0.44 16.54 -7.72
N SER A 83 -0.42 16.12 -6.46
CA SER A 83 0.36 14.99 -6.00
C SER A 83 -0.11 13.68 -6.63
N ALA A 84 -1.41 13.48 -6.79
CA ALA A 84 -1.98 12.33 -7.48
C ALA A 84 -1.54 12.23 -8.94
N ALA A 85 -1.58 13.35 -9.69
CA ALA A 85 -1.09 13.39 -11.07
C ALA A 85 0.42 13.06 -11.14
N ARG A 86 1.22 13.56 -10.20
CA ARG A 86 2.65 13.24 -10.11
C ARG A 86 2.90 11.76 -9.80
N LEU A 87 2.19 11.18 -8.84
CA LEU A 87 2.28 9.75 -8.52
C LEU A 87 1.88 8.88 -9.73
N PHE A 88 0.84 9.27 -10.44
CA PHE A 88 0.43 8.59 -11.66
C PHE A 88 1.52 8.64 -12.75
N SER A 89 2.16 9.80 -12.96
CA SER A 89 3.26 9.95 -13.92
C SER A 89 4.51 9.13 -13.57
N LEU A 90 4.72 8.85 -12.27
CA LEU A 90 5.77 7.94 -11.80
C LEU A 90 5.44 6.46 -12.04
N GLY A 91 4.25 6.16 -12.59
CA GLY A 91 3.80 4.80 -12.85
C GLY A 91 3.37 4.02 -11.60
N VAL A 92 2.98 4.74 -10.55
CA VAL A 92 2.46 4.12 -9.32
C VAL A 92 1.21 3.31 -9.64
N LYS A 93 1.24 2.04 -9.23
CA LYS A 93 0.19 1.04 -9.41
C LYS A 93 0.17 0.14 -8.18
N ASP A 94 -0.87 -0.71 -8.05
CA ASP A 94 -0.87 -1.78 -7.05
C ASP A 94 0.47 -2.54 -7.08
N CYS A 95 1.13 -2.66 -5.93
CA CYS A 95 2.46 -3.27 -5.79
C CYS A 95 2.51 -4.74 -6.28
N LYS A 96 1.36 -5.42 -6.38
CA LYS A 96 1.26 -6.81 -6.89
C LYS A 96 1.69 -6.94 -8.36
N ILE A 97 1.63 -5.85 -9.12
CA ILE A 97 2.00 -5.79 -10.55
C ILE A 97 3.31 -5.04 -10.80
N VAL A 98 3.99 -4.61 -9.74
CA VAL A 98 5.29 -3.91 -9.79
C VAL A 98 6.38 -4.86 -9.28
N SER A 99 7.54 -4.90 -9.95
CA SER A 99 8.66 -5.71 -9.48
C SER A 99 9.21 -5.20 -8.14
N ASP A 100 9.72 -6.10 -7.29
CA ASP A 100 10.33 -5.68 -6.00
C ASP A 100 11.46 -4.65 -6.19
N LYS A 101 12.24 -4.76 -7.28
CA LYS A 101 13.29 -3.79 -7.63
C LYS A 101 12.73 -2.40 -7.92
N ASP A 102 11.61 -2.32 -8.62
CA ASP A 102 10.98 -1.05 -8.95
C ASP A 102 10.24 -0.46 -7.76
N VAL A 103 9.61 -1.29 -6.92
CA VAL A 103 9.03 -0.89 -5.62
C VAL A 103 10.06 -0.14 -4.76
N LEU A 104 11.29 -0.68 -4.64
CA LEU A 104 12.34 -0.05 -3.84
C LEU A 104 12.80 1.29 -4.43
N LYS A 105 12.83 1.43 -5.75
CA LYS A 105 13.19 2.70 -6.42
C LYS A 105 12.10 3.76 -6.26
N MET A 106 10.84 3.37 -6.31
CA MET A 106 9.70 4.30 -6.25
C MET A 106 9.47 4.91 -4.87
N LYS A 107 10.02 4.31 -3.80
CA LYS A 107 9.79 4.74 -2.42
C LYS A 107 10.07 6.23 -2.20
N ASP A 108 11.26 6.69 -2.56
CA ASP A 108 11.68 8.08 -2.30
C ASP A 108 10.93 9.07 -3.19
N GLU A 109 10.60 8.68 -4.42
CA GLU A 109 9.80 9.47 -5.34
C GLU A 109 8.35 9.63 -4.85
N ILE A 110 7.74 8.56 -4.30
CA ILE A 110 6.41 8.63 -3.68
C ILE A 110 6.43 9.55 -2.45
N CYS A 111 7.42 9.40 -1.57
CA CYS A 111 7.57 10.26 -0.40
C CYS A 111 7.71 11.74 -0.77
N SER A 112 8.40 12.05 -1.88
CA SER A 112 8.57 13.41 -2.38
C SER A 112 7.34 13.97 -3.09
N ALA A 113 6.52 13.11 -3.69
CA ALA A 113 5.33 13.52 -4.46
C ALA A 113 4.09 13.70 -3.58
N ALA A 114 3.94 12.92 -2.52
CA ALA A 114 2.78 12.91 -1.64
C ALA A 114 2.73 14.15 -0.73
N LEU A 115 1.54 14.55 -0.28
CA LEU A 115 1.38 15.61 0.74
C LEU A 115 1.89 15.15 2.12
N ALA A 116 1.63 13.90 2.46
CA ALA A 116 2.11 13.28 3.69
C ALA A 116 2.14 11.76 3.53
N VAL A 117 3.04 11.10 4.26
CA VAL A 117 3.15 9.65 4.31
C VAL A 117 3.30 9.17 5.77
N SER A 118 2.81 7.97 6.02
CA SER A 118 3.00 7.25 7.28
C SER A 118 3.23 5.78 6.95
N VAL A 119 4.29 5.18 7.52
CA VAL A 119 4.61 3.76 7.36
C VAL A 119 4.83 3.16 8.75
N LEU A 120 4.08 2.13 9.06
CA LEU A 120 4.12 1.44 10.35
C LEU A 120 4.48 -0.02 10.12
N ALA A 121 5.53 -0.50 10.75
CA ALA A 121 5.96 -1.88 10.66
C ALA A 121 5.86 -2.58 12.03
N LEU A 122 5.14 -3.68 12.06
CA LEU A 122 5.17 -4.64 13.15
C LEU A 122 6.17 -5.73 12.77
N THR A 123 7.39 -5.68 13.34
CA THR A 123 8.35 -6.78 13.23
C THR A 123 7.72 -8.09 13.69
N PRO A 124 8.22 -9.28 13.31
CA PRO A 124 7.62 -10.56 13.74
C PRO A 124 7.43 -10.64 15.26
N LYS A 125 8.42 -10.22 16.03
CA LYS A 125 8.33 -10.19 17.49
C LYS A 125 7.19 -9.30 18.00
N MET A 126 7.09 -8.08 17.48
CA MET A 126 6.01 -7.14 17.85
C MET A 126 4.65 -7.63 17.36
N TYR A 127 4.58 -8.20 16.15
CA TYR A 127 3.37 -8.80 15.61
C TYR A 127 2.86 -9.91 16.51
N ASN A 128 3.71 -10.86 16.89
CA ASN A 128 3.35 -11.99 17.75
C ASN A 128 2.86 -11.53 19.12
N TYR A 129 3.53 -10.53 19.72
CA TYR A 129 3.10 -9.94 21.00
C TYR A 129 1.70 -9.32 20.88
N ARG A 130 1.46 -8.45 19.87
CA ARG A 130 0.17 -7.80 19.67
C ARG A 130 -0.94 -8.78 19.29
N TYR A 131 -0.65 -9.74 18.44
CA TYR A 131 -1.61 -10.78 18.05
C TYR A 131 -2.05 -11.63 19.25
N ASN A 132 -1.13 -12.01 20.13
CA ASN A 132 -1.44 -12.75 21.34
C ASN A 132 -2.31 -11.94 22.31
N GLN A 133 -2.05 -10.64 22.48
CA GLN A 133 -2.91 -9.77 23.28
C GLN A 133 -4.34 -9.71 22.73
N LEU A 134 -4.49 -9.53 21.42
CA LEU A 134 -5.79 -9.50 20.77
C LEU A 134 -6.52 -10.84 20.91
N LYS A 135 -5.82 -11.95 20.72
CA LYS A 135 -6.37 -13.29 20.89
C LYS A 135 -6.87 -13.54 22.31
N ALA A 136 -6.12 -13.10 23.32
CA ALA A 136 -6.54 -13.19 24.71
C ALA A 136 -7.80 -12.36 25.00
N ALA A 137 -8.03 -11.29 24.26
CA ALA A 137 -9.23 -10.45 24.32
C ALA A 137 -10.38 -10.96 23.41
N GLY A 138 -10.29 -12.17 22.83
CA GLY A 138 -11.31 -12.72 21.92
C GLY A 138 -11.33 -12.07 20.54
N GLN A 139 -10.29 -11.30 20.20
CA GLN A 139 -10.15 -10.59 18.93
C GLN A 139 -9.28 -11.38 17.95
N ASN A 140 -9.25 -10.97 16.70
CA ASN A 140 -8.57 -11.66 15.61
C ASN A 140 -7.68 -10.73 14.76
N LEU A 141 -7.11 -11.26 13.67
CA LEU A 141 -6.24 -10.54 12.76
C LEU A 141 -6.90 -9.28 12.15
N ASN A 142 -8.22 -9.29 11.91
CA ASN A 142 -8.90 -8.12 11.37
C ASN A 142 -8.84 -6.92 12.32
N HIS A 143 -8.86 -7.15 13.64
CA HIS A 143 -8.67 -6.07 14.62
C HIS A 143 -7.23 -5.51 14.60
N LEU A 144 -6.22 -6.38 14.37
CA LEU A 144 -4.84 -5.92 14.21
C LEU A 144 -4.69 -5.06 12.96
N LEU A 145 -5.28 -5.49 11.85
CA LEU A 145 -5.30 -4.73 10.59
C LEU A 145 -6.03 -3.40 10.75
N SER A 146 -7.23 -3.40 11.35
CA SER A 146 -7.99 -2.17 11.62
C SER A 146 -7.17 -1.17 12.44
N SER A 147 -6.50 -1.65 13.49
CA SER A 147 -5.62 -0.81 14.31
C SER A 147 -4.44 -0.26 13.51
N GLY A 148 -3.84 -1.07 12.65
CA GLY A 148 -2.74 -0.65 11.78
C GLY A 148 -3.16 0.42 10.76
N HIS A 149 -4.26 0.18 10.03
CA HIS A 149 -4.81 1.15 9.07
C HIS A 149 -5.22 2.46 9.76
N ALA A 150 -5.95 2.39 10.88
CA ALA A 150 -6.34 3.56 11.63
C ALA A 150 -5.13 4.37 12.11
N ALA A 151 -4.09 3.69 12.63
CA ALA A 151 -2.87 4.35 13.10
C ALA A 151 -2.08 5.00 11.95
N ALA A 152 -1.95 4.33 10.79
CA ALA A 152 -1.29 4.89 9.62
C ALA A 152 -2.04 6.12 9.09
N LEU A 153 -3.37 6.03 8.95
CA LEU A 153 -4.22 7.13 8.50
C LEU A 153 -4.22 8.31 9.47
N THR A 154 -4.35 8.08 10.78
CA THR A 154 -4.24 9.16 11.77
C THR A 154 -2.87 9.83 11.76
N GLY A 155 -1.81 9.07 11.50
CA GLY A 155 -0.46 9.62 11.31
C GLY A 155 -0.33 10.53 10.10
N VAL A 156 -0.99 10.21 8.99
CA VAL A 156 -1.04 11.04 7.77
C VAL A 156 -1.94 12.26 7.97
N ILE A 157 -3.14 12.08 8.52
CA ILE A 157 -4.09 13.17 8.77
C ILE A 157 -3.48 14.21 9.72
N GLY A 158 -2.74 13.76 10.75
CA GLY A 158 -2.03 14.68 11.65
C GLY A 158 -0.96 15.54 10.98
N LYS A 159 -0.35 15.03 9.90
CA LYS A 159 0.62 15.78 9.06
C LYS A 159 -0.05 16.61 7.96
N CYS A 160 -1.29 16.29 7.60
CA CYS A 160 -2.09 16.96 6.58
C CYS A 160 -3.51 17.26 7.12
N PRO A 161 -3.68 18.26 8.01
CA PRO A 161 -4.96 18.55 8.67
C PRO A 161 -6.11 18.90 7.73
N SER A 162 -5.81 19.32 6.49
CA SER A 162 -6.80 19.57 5.43
C SER A 162 -7.36 18.29 4.79
N CYS A 163 -6.82 17.13 5.14
CA CYS A 163 -7.28 15.84 4.63
C CYS A 163 -8.69 15.54 5.17
N GLY A 164 -9.69 15.63 4.30
CA GLY A 164 -11.10 15.43 4.66
C GLY A 164 -11.62 14.01 4.48
N TYR A 165 -10.88 13.15 3.80
CA TYR A 165 -11.30 11.81 3.44
C TYR A 165 -10.19 10.79 3.65
N ALA A 166 -10.57 9.59 4.12
CA ALA A 166 -9.70 8.43 4.22
C ALA A 166 -10.33 7.26 3.45
N LEU A 167 -9.54 6.62 2.58
CA LEU A 167 -9.95 5.46 1.77
C LEU A 167 -9.15 4.23 2.18
N VAL A 168 -9.87 3.12 2.39
CA VAL A 168 -9.29 1.83 2.75
C VAL A 168 -9.96 0.72 1.92
N ASP A 169 -9.19 -0.28 1.49
CA ASP A 169 -9.77 -1.49 0.93
C ASP A 169 -10.58 -2.24 1.97
N ARG A 170 -11.75 -2.75 1.56
CA ARG A 170 -12.65 -3.47 2.45
C ARG A 170 -12.16 -4.90 2.66
N PHE A 171 -11.38 -5.13 3.70
CA PHE A 171 -10.89 -6.47 4.06
C PHE A 171 -11.79 -7.25 5.03
N ALA A 172 -12.78 -6.60 5.65
CA ALA A 172 -13.76 -7.24 6.54
C ALA A 172 -15.11 -6.50 6.50
N VAL A 173 -16.21 -7.25 6.70
CA VAL A 173 -17.57 -6.67 6.76
C VAL A 173 -17.73 -5.77 7.99
N HIS A 174 -17.18 -6.21 9.13
CA HIS A 174 -17.18 -5.47 10.39
C HIS A 174 -15.74 -5.16 10.79
N ASN A 175 -15.42 -3.88 10.95
CA ASN A 175 -14.16 -3.40 11.48
C ASN A 175 -14.38 -2.04 12.17
N ASP A 176 -13.42 -1.65 13.00
CA ASP A 176 -13.49 -0.46 13.85
C ASP A 176 -12.61 0.70 13.33
N ILE A 177 -12.17 0.67 12.08
CA ILE A 177 -11.30 1.72 11.49
C ILE A 177 -11.94 3.10 11.63
N THR A 178 -13.21 3.23 11.23
CA THR A 178 -13.93 4.50 11.28
C THR A 178 -14.01 5.03 12.72
N GLN A 179 -14.40 4.20 13.67
CA GLN A 179 -14.46 4.57 15.09
C GLN A 179 -13.10 5.07 15.59
N ARG A 180 -12.02 4.32 15.34
CA ARG A 180 -10.66 4.66 15.77
C ARG A 180 -10.15 5.97 15.18
N ILE A 181 -10.49 6.26 13.91
CA ILE A 181 -10.13 7.54 13.28
C ILE A 181 -10.94 8.68 13.90
N HIS A 182 -12.26 8.47 14.11
CA HIS A 182 -13.17 9.48 14.65
C HIS A 182 -12.88 9.85 16.11
N GLU A 183 -12.27 8.97 16.90
CA GLU A 183 -11.81 9.31 18.26
C GLU A 183 -10.89 10.55 18.27
N ARG A 184 -10.12 10.76 17.21
CA ARG A 184 -9.19 11.88 17.11
C ARG A 184 -9.56 12.90 16.01
N TYR A 185 -10.18 12.43 14.93
CA TYR A 185 -10.52 13.22 13.76
C TYR A 185 -11.98 12.98 13.33
N PRO A 186 -12.97 13.48 14.11
CA PRO A 186 -14.40 13.15 13.88
C PRO A 186 -14.95 13.74 12.57
N ALA A 187 -14.31 14.77 12.01
CA ALA A 187 -14.72 15.39 10.76
C ALA A 187 -14.26 14.63 9.50
N VAL A 188 -13.31 13.69 9.61
CA VAL A 188 -12.78 12.94 8.47
C VAL A 188 -13.79 11.87 8.04
N LYS A 189 -14.16 11.89 6.77
CA LYS A 189 -15.03 10.86 6.19
C LYS A 189 -14.22 9.61 5.81
N VAL A 190 -14.49 8.49 6.48
CA VAL A 190 -13.83 7.21 6.21
C VAL A 190 -14.66 6.40 5.22
N VAL A 191 -14.07 6.07 4.08
CA VAL A 191 -14.70 5.29 3.01
C VAL A 191 -14.01 3.94 2.92
N GLN A 192 -14.80 2.86 2.93
CA GLN A 192 -14.32 1.50 2.78
C GLN A 192 -15.02 0.86 1.59
N MET A 193 -14.25 0.54 0.56
CA MET A 193 -14.79 -0.06 -0.65
C MET A 193 -13.90 -1.20 -1.16
N PRO A 194 -14.46 -2.20 -1.85
CA PRO A 194 -13.65 -3.22 -2.50
C PRO A 194 -12.88 -2.63 -3.65
N LYS A 195 -11.70 -3.19 -3.93
CA LYS A 195 -10.78 -2.77 -5.02
C LYS A 195 -10.31 -1.30 -4.87
N ALA A 196 -10.12 -0.86 -3.63
CA ALA A 196 -9.62 0.48 -3.35
C ALA A 196 -8.19 0.70 -3.88
N GLU A 197 -7.45 -0.36 -4.19
CA GLU A 197 -6.13 -0.32 -4.85
C GLU A 197 -6.14 0.37 -6.24
N ALA A 198 -7.32 0.57 -6.82
CA ALA A 198 -7.48 1.38 -8.04
C ALA A 198 -7.31 2.90 -7.78
N ASP A 199 -7.39 3.34 -6.53
CA ASP A 199 -7.09 4.71 -6.12
C ASP A 199 -5.60 4.93 -5.97
N ILE A 200 -5.10 6.06 -6.47
CA ILE A 200 -3.67 6.35 -6.49
C ILE A 200 -3.05 6.49 -5.09
N ALA A 201 -3.78 6.98 -4.10
CA ALA A 201 -3.29 7.10 -2.73
C ALA A 201 -3.15 5.72 -2.08
N VAL A 202 -4.10 4.81 -2.33
CA VAL A 202 -4.04 3.41 -1.86
C VAL A 202 -2.92 2.66 -2.59
N ALA A 203 -2.81 2.82 -3.92
CA ALA A 203 -1.74 2.21 -4.70
C ALA A 203 -0.34 2.68 -4.23
N ALA A 204 -0.17 3.97 -3.95
CA ALA A 204 1.07 4.51 -3.40
C ALA A 204 1.37 3.95 -2.00
N ALA A 205 0.35 3.80 -1.14
CA ALA A 205 0.48 3.17 0.16
C ALA A 205 0.90 1.70 0.03
N SER A 206 0.33 0.95 -0.92
CA SER A 206 0.71 -0.43 -1.26
C SER A 206 2.20 -0.55 -1.59
N VAL A 207 2.72 0.34 -2.45
CA VAL A 207 4.15 0.38 -2.82
C VAL A 207 5.03 0.69 -1.60
N LEU A 208 4.66 1.67 -0.76
CA LEU A 208 5.42 2.01 0.44
C LEU A 208 5.42 0.88 1.47
N ALA A 209 4.26 0.24 1.69
CA ALA A 209 4.16 -0.91 2.59
C ALA A 209 5.04 -2.08 2.10
N ARG A 210 5.04 -2.34 0.79
CA ARG A 210 5.87 -3.38 0.17
C ARG A 210 7.36 -3.04 0.26
N ALA A 211 7.76 -1.80 -0.01
CA ALA A 211 9.15 -1.37 0.10
C ALA A 211 9.71 -1.59 1.52
N GLU A 212 8.95 -1.21 2.53
CA GLU A 212 9.37 -1.38 3.92
C GLU A 212 9.37 -2.86 4.34
N PHE A 213 8.39 -3.66 3.85
CA PHE A 213 8.40 -5.11 4.04
C PHE A 213 9.68 -5.74 3.48
N LEU A 214 10.07 -5.38 2.25
CA LEU A 214 11.28 -5.90 1.61
C LEU A 214 12.56 -5.48 2.36
N ARG A 215 12.61 -4.25 2.85
CA ARG A 215 13.73 -3.76 3.64
C ARG A 215 13.93 -4.60 4.91
N ILE A 216 12.84 -4.84 5.66
CA ILE A 216 12.91 -5.64 6.89
C ILE A 216 13.18 -7.11 6.57
N MET A 217 12.64 -7.65 5.46
CA MET A 217 12.97 -9.01 5.03
C MET A 217 14.48 -9.18 4.80
N ALA A 218 15.13 -8.22 4.12
CA ALA A 218 16.58 -8.26 3.88
C ALA A 218 17.38 -8.23 5.21
N GLU A 219 16.93 -7.48 6.21
CA GLU A 219 17.54 -7.47 7.54
C GLU A 219 17.40 -8.82 8.25
N LEU A 220 16.22 -9.44 8.15
CA LEU A 220 15.98 -10.77 8.72
C LEU A 220 16.76 -11.86 8.00
N GLU A 221 16.92 -11.79 6.68
CA GLU A 221 17.75 -12.69 5.88
C GLU A 221 19.23 -12.58 6.30
N ALA A 222 19.74 -11.37 6.51
CA ALA A 222 21.09 -11.15 7.01
C ALA A 222 21.30 -11.76 8.42
N GLN A 223 20.29 -11.64 9.31
CA GLN A 223 20.32 -12.25 10.64
C GLN A 223 20.25 -13.79 10.59
N ALA A 224 19.41 -14.35 9.72
CA ALA A 224 19.27 -15.80 9.55
C ALA A 224 20.50 -16.42 8.86
N GLY A 225 21.17 -15.67 8.01
CA GLY A 225 22.26 -16.12 7.14
C GLY A 225 21.79 -16.98 5.97
N ILE A 226 20.49 -16.97 5.67
CA ILE A 226 19.86 -17.69 4.57
C ILE A 226 18.70 -16.87 3.99
N PRO A 227 18.36 -17.03 2.69
CA PRO A 227 17.18 -16.41 2.10
C PRO A 227 15.90 -16.87 2.78
N LEU A 228 14.95 -15.95 2.99
CA LEU A 228 13.66 -16.22 3.62
C LEU A 228 12.55 -16.24 2.56
N PRO A 229 11.88 -17.39 2.31
CA PRO A 229 10.81 -17.49 1.34
C PRO A 229 9.61 -16.64 1.73
N LYS A 230 8.99 -15.97 0.75
CA LYS A 230 7.72 -15.25 0.91
C LYS A 230 6.55 -16.23 0.90
N GLY A 231 5.42 -15.80 1.45
CA GLY A 231 4.23 -16.63 1.57
C GLY A 231 4.32 -17.68 2.70
N GLY A 232 3.44 -18.69 2.63
CA GLY A 232 3.32 -19.76 3.63
C GLY A 232 3.50 -21.17 3.03
N SER A 233 4.36 -21.33 2.02
CA SER A 233 4.62 -22.59 1.34
C SER A 233 5.42 -23.59 2.21
N ASP A 234 5.58 -24.83 1.72
CA ASP A 234 6.44 -25.82 2.35
C ASP A 234 7.92 -25.40 2.36
N ALA A 235 8.37 -24.65 1.35
CA ALA A 235 9.69 -24.04 1.37
C ALA A 235 9.88 -23.10 2.57
N ALA A 236 8.88 -22.32 2.93
CA ALA A 236 8.92 -21.47 4.11
C ALA A 236 8.96 -22.30 5.42
N THR A 237 8.20 -23.41 5.49
CA THR A 237 8.27 -24.34 6.64
C THR A 237 9.64 -24.95 6.79
N ASN A 238 10.24 -25.44 5.71
CA ASN A 238 11.56 -26.05 5.72
C ASN A 238 12.66 -25.04 6.10
N CYS A 239 12.59 -23.82 5.57
CA CYS A 239 13.50 -22.75 5.96
C CYS A 239 13.41 -22.44 7.47
N ALA A 240 12.20 -22.43 8.03
CA ALA A 240 12.03 -22.21 9.47
C ALA A 240 12.57 -23.36 10.33
N ARG A 241 12.54 -24.62 9.84
CA ARG A 241 13.21 -25.74 10.53
C ARG A 241 14.72 -25.53 10.60
N ILE A 242 15.35 -25.10 9.50
CA ILE A 242 16.79 -24.81 9.47
C ILE A 242 17.13 -23.69 10.49
N ILE A 243 16.31 -22.66 10.59
CA ILE A 243 16.50 -21.58 11.57
C ILE A 243 16.33 -22.13 13.00
N ALA A 244 15.32 -22.97 13.23
CA ALA A 244 15.08 -23.57 14.55
C ALA A 244 16.22 -24.50 14.97
N GLU A 245 16.78 -25.28 14.05
CA GLU A 245 17.96 -26.14 14.32
C GLU A 245 19.20 -25.31 14.66
N LYS A 246 19.39 -24.16 13.96
CA LYS A 246 20.58 -23.31 14.13
C LYS A 246 20.53 -22.44 15.41
N PHE A 247 19.35 -21.88 15.72
CA PHE A 247 19.20 -20.84 16.74
C PHE A 247 18.23 -21.20 17.87
N GLY A 248 17.64 -22.42 17.86
CA GLY A 248 16.58 -22.83 18.78
C GLY A 248 15.19 -22.42 18.30
N LYS A 249 14.16 -23.21 18.66
CA LYS A 249 12.76 -23.00 18.20
C LYS A 249 12.19 -21.67 18.69
N GLU A 250 12.58 -21.20 19.87
CA GLU A 250 12.13 -19.93 20.45
C GLU A 250 12.57 -18.72 19.61
N SER A 251 13.72 -18.83 18.93
CA SER A 251 14.25 -17.78 18.05
C SER A 251 13.31 -17.45 16.89
N LEU A 252 12.47 -18.43 16.47
CA LEU A 252 11.51 -18.25 15.37
C LEU A 252 10.56 -17.07 15.62
N ALA A 253 10.27 -16.72 16.88
CA ALA A 253 9.45 -15.55 17.19
C ALA A 253 10.00 -14.22 16.64
N ASN A 254 11.31 -14.16 16.34
CA ASN A 254 11.96 -12.98 15.75
C ASN A 254 11.86 -12.95 14.21
N PHE A 255 11.51 -14.08 13.57
CA PHE A 255 11.53 -14.22 12.13
C PHE A 255 10.14 -14.43 11.52
N VAL A 256 9.23 -15.15 12.24
CA VAL A 256 7.96 -15.63 11.70
C VAL A 256 6.75 -15.18 12.53
N LYS A 257 5.59 -15.19 11.90
CA LYS A 257 4.28 -15.01 12.55
C LYS A 257 3.79 -16.35 13.09
N LEU A 258 3.84 -16.53 14.41
CA LEU A 258 3.62 -17.82 15.09
C LEU A 258 2.20 -18.40 14.95
N HIS A 259 1.22 -17.59 14.52
CA HIS A 259 -0.16 -18.06 14.33
C HIS A 259 -0.36 -18.83 13.00
N PHE A 260 0.61 -18.78 12.06
CA PHE A 260 0.54 -19.54 10.81
C PHE A 260 0.59 -21.04 11.05
N ALA A 261 -0.14 -21.79 10.22
CA ALA A 261 -0.15 -23.25 10.28
C ALA A 261 1.26 -23.87 10.10
N ASN A 262 2.15 -23.18 9.37
CA ASN A 262 3.54 -23.54 9.19
C ASN A 262 4.26 -23.77 10.54
N TYR A 263 4.05 -22.91 11.54
CA TYR A 263 4.70 -23.04 12.85
C TYR A 263 4.33 -24.31 13.60
N LYS A 264 3.10 -24.80 13.42
CA LYS A 264 2.64 -26.06 14.06
C LYS A 264 3.30 -27.31 13.47
N ARG A 265 3.93 -27.17 12.30
CA ARG A 265 4.58 -28.27 11.55
C ARG A 265 6.10 -28.31 11.80
N ILE A 266 6.62 -27.41 12.61
CA ILE A 266 7.99 -27.31 13.07
C ILE A 266 8.06 -27.77 14.53
#